data_0bd7ff8c1ff74de2ef169f7edb730b60
#
_entry.id   0bd7ff8c1ff74de2ef169f7edb730b60
#
_cell.length_a   1.000
_cell.length_b   1.000
_cell.length_c   1.000
_cell.angle_alpha   90.00
_cell.angle_beta   90.00
_cell.angle_gamma   90.00
#
_symmetry.space_group_name_H-M   'P 1'
#
loop_
_entity.id
_entity.type
_entity.pdbx_description
1 polymer ?
#
loop_
_entity_poly.entity_id
_entity_poly.type
_entity_poly.pdbx_seq_one_letter_code
_entity_poly.pdbx_strand_id
1 'polypeptide(L)'
;PPRDEAGQLILAEVRNRLNYLRDVGLGYLTLDRQSRTLSGGEVQRGALASALGSSLVNTLYVLDEPSIGLHPRDNHRLIRILKGLRDLSNTLVVVEHDPEIIRESDYLLDLGPKAGEQGGEIMYFGPTAEVNESLTGQYLKGRRKISVAGRQREPRNNRWLTLKGAAANNLKKIDVQIPLGLFVCLTGVSGSGKLTLAEDILYKAAKKSLGNQEGRPGEHAAIKGLNHVVDVVLVDQRAIGRTPRANALTYTKALEPIRRLLADTAAARAGNFGPG
;
A
#
# COMPACT_ATOMS: atom_id res chain seq x y z
N PRO A 1 29.72 -22.93 -16.09
CA PRO A 1 29.14 -22.14 -17.16
C PRO A 1 29.00 -22.99 -18.42
N PRO A 2 27.87 -22.82 -19.18
CA PRO A 2 27.70 -23.53 -20.43
C PRO A 2 28.89 -23.27 -21.39
N ARG A 3 29.30 -24.28 -22.12
CA ARG A 3 30.46 -24.16 -23.05
C ARG A 3 30.01 -23.75 -24.46
N ASP A 4 28.76 -23.86 -24.78
CA ASP A 4 28.15 -23.51 -26.05
C ASP A 4 27.57 -22.09 -26.06
N GLU A 5 27.51 -21.47 -27.22
CA GLU A 5 27.06 -20.09 -27.40
C GLU A 5 25.57 -19.90 -27.01
N ALA A 6 24.71 -20.88 -27.35
CA ALA A 6 23.30 -20.87 -26.99
C ALA A 6 23.10 -20.89 -25.47
N GLY A 7 23.84 -21.72 -24.75
CA GLY A 7 23.79 -21.76 -23.29
C GLY A 7 24.33 -20.49 -22.63
N GLN A 8 25.30 -19.82 -23.22
CA GLN A 8 25.78 -18.52 -22.74
C GLN A 8 24.71 -17.43 -22.90
N LEU A 9 24.00 -17.39 -24.03
CA LEU A 9 22.89 -16.46 -24.27
C LEU A 9 21.74 -16.67 -23.28
N ILE A 10 21.32 -17.91 -23.06
CA ILE A 10 20.26 -18.24 -22.08
C ILE A 10 20.71 -17.81 -20.68
N LEU A 11 21.93 -18.08 -20.30
CA LEU A 11 22.43 -17.69 -18.97
C LEU A 11 22.50 -16.17 -18.80
N ALA A 12 22.86 -15.43 -19.84
CA ALA A 12 22.86 -13.97 -19.84
C ALA A 12 21.44 -13.43 -19.63
N GLU A 13 20.46 -13.98 -20.36
CA GLU A 13 19.05 -13.59 -20.23
C GLU A 13 18.51 -13.87 -18.82
N VAL A 14 18.77 -15.05 -18.27
CA VAL A 14 18.37 -15.39 -16.89
C VAL A 14 18.99 -14.42 -15.89
N ARG A 15 20.28 -14.11 -16.03
CA ARG A 15 20.96 -13.14 -15.16
C ARG A 15 20.34 -11.75 -15.25
N ASN A 16 20.00 -11.28 -16.44
CA ASN A 16 19.38 -9.99 -16.64
C ASN A 16 18.01 -9.92 -15.94
N ARG A 17 17.16 -10.93 -16.10
CA ARG A 17 15.85 -11.00 -15.43
C ARG A 17 15.98 -11.04 -13.91
N LEU A 18 16.94 -11.78 -13.37
CA LEU A 18 17.21 -11.80 -11.93
C LEU A 18 17.74 -10.45 -11.42
N ASN A 19 18.58 -9.77 -12.22
CA ASN A 19 19.05 -8.43 -11.90
C ASN A 19 17.87 -7.43 -11.87
N TYR A 20 16.94 -7.48 -12.81
CA TYR A 20 15.76 -6.62 -12.80
C TYR A 20 14.90 -6.84 -11.56
N LEU A 21 14.67 -8.09 -11.14
CA LEU A 21 13.97 -8.39 -9.89
C LEU A 21 14.68 -7.78 -8.68
N ARG A 22 16.01 -7.87 -8.64
CA ARG A 22 16.80 -7.23 -7.58
C ARG A 22 16.71 -5.71 -7.62
N ASP A 23 16.77 -5.14 -8.81
CA ASP A 23 16.79 -3.68 -9.00
C ASP A 23 15.44 -3.03 -8.68
N VAL A 24 14.31 -3.73 -8.90
CA VAL A 24 12.99 -3.30 -8.42
C VAL A 24 12.79 -3.52 -6.90
N GLY A 25 13.83 -3.97 -6.18
CA GLY A 25 13.77 -4.17 -4.73
C GLY A 25 13.12 -5.49 -4.29
N LEU A 26 13.02 -6.50 -5.16
CA LEU A 26 12.50 -7.83 -4.85
C LEU A 26 13.58 -8.88 -4.56
N GLY A 27 14.83 -8.47 -4.40
CA GLY A 27 15.97 -9.38 -4.17
C GLY A 27 15.92 -10.18 -2.87
N TYR A 28 14.97 -9.90 -1.98
CA TYR A 28 14.74 -10.69 -0.76
C TYR A 28 13.77 -11.85 -0.96
N LEU A 29 13.08 -11.91 -2.11
CA LEU A 29 12.15 -13.00 -2.41
C LEU A 29 12.93 -14.25 -2.85
N THR A 30 12.45 -15.40 -2.41
CA THR A 30 12.88 -16.68 -2.98
C THR A 30 12.13 -16.93 -4.28
N LEU A 31 12.78 -17.59 -5.24
CA LEU A 31 12.21 -17.79 -6.58
C LEU A 31 11.03 -18.78 -6.60
N ASP A 32 10.90 -19.60 -5.58
CA ASP A 32 9.83 -20.57 -5.39
C ASP A 32 8.61 -19.97 -4.65
N ARG A 33 8.69 -18.71 -4.20
CA ARG A 33 7.60 -18.06 -3.49
C ARG A 33 6.37 -17.93 -4.36
N GLN A 34 5.26 -18.44 -3.90
CA GLN A 34 3.99 -18.42 -4.63
C GLN A 34 3.47 -16.99 -4.81
N SER A 35 3.11 -16.62 -6.04
CA SER A 35 2.63 -15.27 -6.39
C SER A 35 1.42 -14.80 -5.58
N ARG A 36 0.52 -15.74 -5.19
CA ARG A 36 -0.63 -15.44 -4.32
C ARG A 36 -0.28 -14.93 -2.92
N THR A 37 0.97 -15.11 -2.49
CA THR A 37 1.48 -14.66 -1.18
C THR A 37 2.18 -13.31 -1.25
N LEU A 38 2.31 -12.75 -2.46
CA LEU A 38 2.92 -11.45 -2.68
C LEU A 38 1.93 -10.34 -2.32
N SER A 39 2.44 -9.26 -1.74
CA SER A 39 1.69 -8.02 -1.56
C SER A 39 1.42 -7.34 -2.91
N GLY A 40 0.41 -6.44 -2.96
CA GLY A 40 0.11 -5.68 -4.18
C GLY A 40 1.33 -4.95 -4.75
N GLY A 41 2.12 -4.29 -3.89
CA GLY A 41 3.35 -3.63 -4.32
C GLY A 41 4.44 -4.60 -4.81
N GLU A 42 4.54 -5.82 -4.27
CA GLU A 42 5.46 -6.85 -4.78
C GLU A 42 5.04 -7.35 -6.16
N VAL A 43 3.72 -7.57 -6.37
CA VAL A 43 3.18 -7.96 -7.68
C VAL A 43 3.47 -6.89 -8.72
N GLN A 44 3.22 -5.63 -8.41
CA GLN A 44 3.43 -4.51 -9.31
C GLN A 44 4.91 -4.34 -9.68
N ARG A 45 5.81 -4.46 -8.71
CA ARG A 45 7.26 -4.46 -8.97
C ARG A 45 7.71 -5.66 -9.80
N GLY A 46 7.10 -6.82 -9.61
CA GLY A 46 7.34 -7.99 -10.47
C GLY A 46 6.94 -7.71 -11.93
N ALA A 47 5.78 -7.07 -12.15
CA ALA A 47 5.35 -6.65 -13.48
C ALA A 47 6.32 -5.61 -14.09
N LEU A 48 6.81 -4.66 -13.29
CA LEU A 48 7.81 -3.68 -13.74
C LEU A 48 9.14 -4.34 -14.12
N ALA A 49 9.61 -5.32 -13.34
CA ALA A 49 10.81 -6.11 -13.69
C ALA A 49 10.64 -6.88 -15.00
N SER A 50 9.44 -7.40 -15.26
CA SER A 50 9.11 -8.07 -16.52
C SER A 50 9.12 -7.09 -17.70
N ALA A 51 8.57 -5.87 -17.51
CA ALA A 51 8.60 -4.81 -18.52
C ALA A 51 10.03 -4.40 -18.90
N LEU A 52 10.91 -4.25 -17.90
CA LEU A 52 12.35 -4.00 -18.12
C LEU A 52 13.02 -5.11 -18.91
N GLY A 53 12.67 -6.38 -18.60
CA GLY A 53 13.22 -7.55 -19.29
C GLY A 53 12.77 -7.71 -20.74
N SER A 54 11.69 -7.02 -21.15
CA SER A 54 11.19 -7.10 -22.53
C SER A 54 12.05 -6.33 -23.55
N SER A 55 12.94 -5.44 -23.09
CA SER A 55 13.76 -4.57 -23.94
C SER A 55 12.97 -3.83 -25.05
N LEU A 56 11.70 -3.55 -24.80
CA LEU A 56 10.83 -2.85 -25.75
C LEU A 56 11.29 -1.39 -25.91
N VAL A 57 11.22 -0.91 -27.14
CA VAL A 57 11.50 0.48 -27.52
C VAL A 57 10.25 1.10 -28.18
N ASN A 58 10.15 2.42 -28.18
CA ASN A 58 9.00 3.16 -28.72
C ASN A 58 7.65 2.71 -28.16
N THR A 59 7.63 2.27 -26.92
CA THR A 59 6.46 1.72 -26.23
C THR A 59 5.92 2.77 -25.25
N LEU A 60 4.59 2.84 -25.14
CA LEU A 60 3.91 3.60 -24.10
C LEU A 60 3.66 2.70 -22.88
N TYR A 61 4.26 3.05 -21.76
CA TYR A 61 3.99 2.44 -20.46
C TYR A 61 3.04 3.32 -19.65
N VAL A 62 1.96 2.72 -19.16
CA VAL A 62 1.04 3.36 -18.21
C VAL A 62 1.17 2.66 -16.87
N LEU A 63 1.60 3.37 -15.85
CA LEU A 63 1.89 2.84 -14.51
C LEU A 63 1.01 3.57 -13.50
N ASP A 64 0.31 2.80 -12.68
CA ASP A 64 -0.56 3.31 -11.63
C ASP A 64 0.08 3.07 -10.25
N GLU A 65 0.43 4.17 -9.55
CA GLU A 65 1.06 4.18 -8.23
C GLU A 65 2.22 3.17 -8.05
N PRO A 66 3.25 3.15 -8.92
CA PRO A 66 4.32 2.15 -8.84
C PRO A 66 5.16 2.24 -7.55
N SER A 67 5.04 3.32 -6.78
CA SER A 67 5.67 3.48 -5.46
C SER A 67 4.93 2.80 -4.33
N ILE A 68 3.72 2.28 -4.56
CA ILE A 68 2.88 1.75 -3.49
C ILE A 68 3.60 0.66 -2.67
N GLY A 69 3.61 0.83 -1.34
CA GLY A 69 4.29 -0.10 -0.43
C GLY A 69 5.83 -0.02 -0.44
N LEU A 70 6.44 0.89 -1.20
CA LEU A 70 7.85 1.19 -1.10
C LEU A 70 8.16 2.01 0.16
N HIS A 71 9.34 1.79 0.70
CA HIS A 71 9.90 2.71 1.67
C HIS A 71 10.56 3.89 0.93
N PRO A 72 10.48 5.14 1.42
CA PRO A 72 11.09 6.30 0.76
C PRO A 72 12.55 6.08 0.32
N ARG A 73 13.32 5.35 1.12
CA ARG A 73 14.68 4.96 0.77
C ARG A 73 14.79 4.23 -0.57
N ASP A 74 13.75 3.51 -1.01
CA ASP A 74 13.77 2.69 -2.21
C ASP A 74 13.24 3.44 -3.45
N ASN A 75 12.63 4.64 -3.28
CA ASN A 75 12.11 5.48 -4.37
C ASN A 75 13.17 5.81 -5.42
N HIS A 76 14.41 6.08 -5.00
CA HIS A 76 15.49 6.37 -5.92
C HIS A 76 15.84 5.20 -6.87
N ARG A 77 15.55 3.96 -6.47
CA ARG A 77 15.70 2.79 -7.35
C ARG A 77 14.61 2.78 -8.40
N LEU A 78 13.36 2.98 -7.98
CA LEU A 78 12.21 3.08 -8.88
C LEU A 78 12.41 4.21 -9.90
N ILE A 79 12.79 5.40 -9.44
CA ILE A 79 13.10 6.56 -10.30
C ILE A 79 14.15 6.20 -11.35
N ARG A 80 15.22 5.52 -10.95
CA ARG A 80 16.29 5.09 -11.86
C ARG A 80 15.79 4.13 -12.93
N ILE A 81 14.89 3.21 -12.54
CA ILE A 81 14.25 2.26 -13.45
C ILE A 81 13.35 2.99 -14.45
N LEU A 82 12.50 3.89 -13.98
CA LEU A 82 11.61 4.69 -14.84
C LEU A 82 12.41 5.52 -15.85
N LYS A 83 13.48 6.18 -15.40
CA LYS A 83 14.37 6.90 -16.29
C LYS A 83 15.07 5.98 -17.30
N GLY A 84 15.52 4.82 -16.87
CA GLY A 84 16.11 3.83 -17.77
C GLY A 84 15.15 3.34 -18.86
N LEU A 85 13.88 3.12 -18.53
CA LEU A 85 12.84 2.81 -19.52
C LEU A 85 12.62 3.96 -20.50
N ARG A 86 12.54 5.21 -20.02
CA ARG A 86 12.42 6.41 -20.85
C ARG A 86 13.60 6.53 -21.82
N ASP A 87 14.82 6.33 -21.32
CA ASP A 87 16.06 6.50 -22.09
C ASP A 87 16.21 5.46 -23.22
N LEU A 88 15.40 4.39 -23.20
CA LEU A 88 15.23 3.43 -24.32
C LEU A 88 14.22 3.94 -25.37
N SER A 89 13.97 5.22 -25.47
CA SER A 89 12.99 5.85 -26.37
C SER A 89 11.53 5.44 -26.08
N ASN A 90 11.19 5.09 -24.84
CA ASN A 90 9.83 4.84 -24.43
C ASN A 90 9.17 6.10 -23.86
N THR A 91 7.84 6.10 -23.88
CA THR A 91 7.02 7.10 -23.19
C THR A 91 6.43 6.48 -21.94
N LEU A 92 6.51 7.17 -20.81
CA LEU A 92 5.93 6.73 -19.56
C LEU A 92 4.87 7.71 -19.09
N VAL A 93 3.68 7.20 -18.81
CA VAL A 93 2.62 7.92 -18.09
C VAL A 93 2.50 7.27 -16.72
N VAL A 94 2.80 8.03 -15.67
CA VAL A 94 2.85 7.52 -14.31
C VAL A 94 1.85 8.28 -13.46
N VAL A 95 0.87 7.59 -12.90
CA VAL A 95 -0.03 8.15 -11.87
C VAL A 95 0.70 8.03 -10.54
N GLU A 96 0.96 9.14 -9.87
CA GLU A 96 1.76 9.16 -8.65
C GLU A 96 1.35 10.27 -7.69
N HIS A 97 1.61 10.02 -6.41
CA HIS A 97 1.39 10.96 -5.31
C HIS A 97 2.67 11.23 -4.50
N ASP A 98 3.73 10.47 -4.73
CA ASP A 98 5.01 10.66 -4.05
C ASP A 98 5.75 11.87 -4.62
N PRO A 99 6.06 12.89 -3.77
CA PRO A 99 6.70 14.12 -4.23
C PRO A 99 8.10 13.92 -4.82
N GLU A 100 8.83 12.87 -4.43
CA GLU A 100 10.18 12.59 -4.96
C GLU A 100 10.07 12.14 -6.42
N ILE A 101 9.13 11.23 -6.70
CA ILE A 101 8.90 10.71 -8.06
C ILE A 101 8.36 11.82 -8.97
N ILE A 102 7.38 12.60 -8.48
CA ILE A 102 6.81 13.71 -9.25
C ILE A 102 7.90 14.71 -9.64
N ARG A 103 8.81 15.09 -8.73
CA ARG A 103 9.90 16.03 -9.02
C ARG A 103 10.87 15.54 -10.10
N GLU A 104 10.99 14.24 -10.26
CA GLU A 104 11.91 13.62 -11.22
C GLU A 104 11.27 13.34 -12.58
N SER A 105 9.97 13.64 -12.75
CA SER A 105 9.29 13.60 -14.04
C SER A 105 9.63 14.79 -14.91
N ASP A 106 9.66 14.60 -16.23
CA ASP A 106 9.93 15.66 -17.19
C ASP A 106 8.72 16.61 -17.31
N TYR A 107 7.50 16.06 -17.32
CA TYR A 107 6.22 16.79 -17.43
C TYR A 107 5.27 16.38 -16.31
N LEU A 108 4.46 17.32 -15.88
CA LEU A 108 3.39 17.10 -14.91
C LEU A 108 2.03 17.47 -15.53
N LEU A 109 1.07 16.57 -15.41
CA LEU A 109 -0.34 16.82 -15.61
C LEU A 109 -1.03 16.76 -14.24
N ASP A 110 -1.54 17.89 -13.77
CA ASP A 110 -2.24 18.00 -12.49
C ASP A 110 -3.74 18.18 -12.72
N LEU A 111 -4.55 17.28 -12.15
CA LEU A 111 -5.99 17.27 -12.28
C LEU A 111 -6.66 17.74 -10.98
N GLY A 112 -7.73 18.50 -11.12
CA GLY A 112 -8.47 19.03 -9.98
C GLY A 112 -9.77 19.73 -10.41
N PRO A 113 -10.17 20.80 -9.65
CA PRO A 113 -9.59 21.27 -8.39
C PRO A 113 -9.94 20.38 -7.18
N LYS A 114 -10.99 19.55 -7.30
CA LYS A 114 -11.48 18.65 -6.24
C LYS A 114 -11.74 17.25 -6.81
N ALA A 115 -12.50 16.44 -6.08
CA ALA A 115 -12.87 15.09 -6.49
C ALA A 115 -14.33 15.04 -7.00
N GLY A 116 -14.69 13.96 -7.72
CA GLY A 116 -16.02 13.73 -8.26
C GLY A 116 -16.45 14.79 -9.27
N GLU A 117 -17.69 15.24 -9.18
CA GLU A 117 -18.28 16.24 -10.12
C GLU A 117 -17.53 17.58 -10.15
N GLN A 118 -16.78 17.90 -9.10
CA GLN A 118 -15.99 19.13 -8.99
C GLN A 118 -14.52 18.93 -9.35
N GLY A 119 -14.18 17.80 -9.93
CA GLY A 119 -12.85 17.45 -10.43
C GLY A 119 -12.83 17.31 -11.94
N GLY A 120 -11.73 16.73 -12.45
CA GLY A 120 -11.59 16.40 -13.86
C GLY A 120 -11.10 17.56 -14.74
N GLU A 121 -10.75 18.70 -14.17
CA GLU A 121 -10.17 19.83 -14.90
C GLU A 121 -8.63 19.79 -14.86
N ILE A 122 -7.98 20.29 -15.91
CA ILE A 122 -6.52 20.43 -15.93
C ILE A 122 -6.14 21.69 -15.16
N MET A 123 -5.51 21.48 -14.01
CA MET A 123 -4.99 22.57 -13.17
C MET A 123 -3.60 23.03 -13.60
N TYR A 124 -2.82 22.10 -14.14
CA TYR A 124 -1.51 22.38 -14.73
C TYR A 124 -1.15 21.31 -15.76
N PHE A 125 -0.52 21.71 -16.84
CA PHE A 125 0.13 20.81 -17.79
C PHE A 125 1.38 21.51 -18.36
N GLY A 126 2.54 20.91 -18.11
CA GLY A 126 3.81 21.48 -18.57
C GLY A 126 5.03 20.83 -17.90
N PRO A 127 6.23 21.39 -18.11
CA PRO A 127 7.46 20.93 -17.48
C PRO A 127 7.32 20.93 -15.95
N THR A 128 7.68 19.85 -15.30
CA THR A 128 7.53 19.71 -13.83
C THR A 128 8.31 20.79 -13.06
N ALA A 129 9.44 21.23 -13.59
CA ALA A 129 10.25 22.28 -12.97
C ALA A 129 9.52 23.64 -12.88
N GLU A 130 8.56 23.90 -13.78
CA GLU A 130 7.84 25.17 -13.90
C GLU A 130 6.52 25.20 -13.12
N VAL A 131 6.04 24.04 -12.60
CA VAL A 131 4.79 23.98 -11.83
C VAL A 131 4.84 24.93 -10.64
N ASN A 132 3.82 25.76 -10.46
CA ASN A 132 3.87 26.83 -9.47
C ASN A 132 2.57 27.07 -8.74
N GLU A 133 1.47 27.31 -9.45
CA GLU A 133 0.22 27.84 -8.89
C GLU A 133 -0.78 26.77 -8.48
N SER A 134 -0.71 25.58 -9.09
CA SER A 134 -1.60 24.49 -8.71
C SER A 134 -1.37 24.06 -7.26
N LEU A 135 -2.37 23.40 -6.65
CA LEU A 135 -2.25 22.91 -5.28
C LEU A 135 -1.03 21.98 -5.13
N THR A 136 -0.84 21.07 -6.07
CA THR A 136 0.32 20.18 -6.13
C THR A 136 1.63 20.98 -6.23
N GLY A 137 1.68 21.99 -7.09
CA GLY A 137 2.85 22.88 -7.24
C GLY A 137 3.21 23.62 -5.96
N GLN A 138 2.22 24.12 -5.22
CA GLN A 138 2.45 24.79 -3.93
C GLN A 138 3.12 23.86 -2.90
N TYR A 139 2.70 22.58 -2.83
CA TYR A 139 3.33 21.58 -1.95
C TYR A 139 4.73 21.19 -2.45
N LEU A 140 4.90 20.94 -3.73
CA LEU A 140 6.21 20.58 -4.31
C LEU A 140 7.26 21.67 -4.11
N LYS A 141 6.87 22.94 -4.21
CA LYS A 141 7.75 24.10 -3.96
C LYS A 141 7.90 24.46 -2.47
N GLY A 142 7.21 23.73 -1.56
CA GLY A 142 7.26 23.99 -0.12
C GLY A 142 6.59 25.28 0.35
N ARG A 143 5.82 25.95 -0.53
CA ARG A 143 5.02 27.14 -0.17
C ARG A 143 3.87 26.76 0.75
N ARG A 144 3.34 25.57 0.59
CA ARG A 144 2.33 25.00 1.46
C ARG A 144 2.90 23.76 2.15
N LYS A 145 2.67 23.67 3.45
CA LYS A 145 3.14 22.55 4.29
C LYS A 145 2.01 22.12 5.22
N ILE A 146 1.98 20.84 5.53
CA ILE A 146 1.11 20.33 6.59
C ILE A 146 1.81 20.63 7.91
N SER A 147 1.17 21.45 8.76
CA SER A 147 1.69 21.70 10.10
C SER A 147 1.51 20.45 10.97
N VAL A 148 2.60 19.96 11.50
CA VAL A 148 2.57 18.89 12.51
C VAL A 148 2.34 19.55 13.86
N ALA A 149 1.27 19.19 14.57
CA ALA A 149 1.01 19.69 15.92
C ALA A 149 2.16 19.28 16.85
N GLY A 150 2.83 20.28 17.44
CA GLY A 150 4.09 20.10 18.15
C GLY A 150 4.02 19.36 19.49
N ARG A 151 2.87 18.84 19.92
CA ARG A 151 2.74 18.14 21.19
C ARG A 151 2.57 16.63 20.99
N GLN A 152 3.62 15.89 21.28
CA GLN A 152 3.53 14.43 21.42
C GLN A 152 2.67 14.09 22.65
N ARG A 153 1.73 13.16 22.44
CA ARG A 153 0.95 12.62 23.56
C ARG A 153 1.76 11.55 24.27
N GLU A 154 1.72 11.56 25.59
CA GLU A 154 2.30 10.49 26.40
C GLU A 154 1.31 9.36 26.65
N PRO A 155 1.79 8.12 26.87
CA PRO A 155 0.94 7.00 27.21
C PRO A 155 0.13 7.29 28.48
N ARG A 156 -1.20 7.22 28.38
CA ARG A 156 -2.07 7.42 29.55
C ARG A 156 -1.91 6.22 30.49
N ASN A 157 -1.72 6.50 31.79
CA ASN A 157 -1.71 5.51 32.87
C ASN A 157 -0.68 4.38 32.67
N ASN A 158 0.41 4.63 31.97
CA ASN A 158 1.48 3.65 31.72
C ASN A 158 0.95 2.29 31.18
N ARG A 159 -0.06 2.32 30.30
CA ARG A 159 -0.67 1.11 29.72
C ARG A 159 0.04 0.71 28.42
N TRP A 160 0.54 -0.50 28.40
CA TRP A 160 1.31 -1.05 27.28
C TRP A 160 0.78 -2.40 26.87
N LEU A 161 0.69 -2.61 25.55
CA LEU A 161 0.57 -3.91 24.95
C LEU A 161 1.98 -4.43 24.67
N THR A 162 2.34 -5.57 25.26
CA THR A 162 3.68 -6.15 25.12
C THR A 162 3.59 -7.44 24.36
N LEU A 163 4.24 -7.53 23.21
CA LEU A 163 4.46 -8.75 22.45
C LEU A 163 5.89 -9.22 22.67
N LYS A 164 6.07 -10.47 23.11
CA LYS A 164 7.37 -11.05 23.39
C LYS A 164 7.73 -12.16 22.43
N GLY A 165 9.00 -12.24 22.04
CA GLY A 165 9.58 -13.31 21.29
C GLY A 165 8.95 -13.52 19.93
N ALA A 166 8.58 -12.47 19.21
CA ALA A 166 8.02 -12.55 17.86
C ALA A 166 9.06 -13.11 16.87
N ALA A 167 8.80 -14.32 16.33
CA ALA A 167 9.79 -15.10 15.56
C ALA A 167 9.25 -15.64 14.23
N ALA A 168 8.03 -15.30 13.83
CA ALA A 168 7.48 -15.76 12.56
C ALA A 168 8.22 -15.15 11.36
N ASN A 169 8.36 -15.92 10.29
CA ASN A 169 9.04 -15.57 9.04
C ASN A 169 10.47 -15.04 9.30
N ASN A 170 10.74 -13.78 8.94
CA ASN A 170 12.07 -13.17 9.11
C ASN A 170 12.31 -12.46 10.44
N LEU A 171 11.34 -12.46 11.36
CA LEU A 171 11.49 -11.83 12.66
C LEU A 171 12.46 -12.61 13.56
N LYS A 172 13.29 -11.89 14.30
CA LYS A 172 14.44 -12.42 15.06
C LYS A 172 14.17 -12.50 16.57
N LYS A 173 13.02 -13.10 16.97
CA LYS A 173 12.57 -13.21 18.37
C LYS A 173 12.51 -11.83 19.07
N ILE A 174 11.97 -10.84 18.38
CA ILE A 174 11.91 -9.48 18.87
C ILE A 174 10.83 -9.30 19.94
N ASP A 175 11.11 -8.44 20.91
CA ASP A 175 10.14 -7.94 21.88
C ASP A 175 9.69 -6.55 21.46
N VAL A 176 8.36 -6.33 21.48
CA VAL A 176 7.75 -5.05 21.08
C VAL A 176 6.80 -4.57 22.14
N GLN A 177 6.90 -3.29 22.52
CA GLN A 177 5.95 -2.62 23.41
C GLN A 177 5.22 -1.53 22.66
N ILE A 178 3.89 -1.61 22.66
CA ILE A 178 3.00 -0.67 21.97
C ILE A 178 2.22 0.11 23.04
N PRO A 179 2.40 1.42 23.13
CA PRO A 179 1.66 2.24 24.08
C PRO A 179 0.18 2.31 23.70
N LEU A 180 -0.71 2.00 24.63
CA LEU A 180 -2.15 2.07 24.41
C LEU A 180 -2.69 3.50 24.46
N GLY A 181 -3.71 3.77 23.67
CA GLY A 181 -4.34 5.10 23.57
C GLY A 181 -3.56 6.12 22.75
N LEU A 182 -2.57 5.66 21.99
CA LEU A 182 -1.78 6.48 21.07
C LEU A 182 -1.90 6.00 19.63
N PHE A 183 -1.56 6.88 18.70
CA PHE A 183 -1.34 6.54 17.30
C PHE A 183 0.10 6.08 17.13
N VAL A 184 0.29 4.81 16.80
CA VAL A 184 1.60 4.18 16.65
C VAL A 184 1.80 3.79 15.19
N CYS A 185 2.90 4.22 14.58
CA CYS A 185 3.27 3.89 13.22
C CYS A 185 4.34 2.79 13.21
N LEU A 186 4.07 1.69 12.49
CA LEU A 186 5.04 0.64 12.21
C LEU A 186 5.65 0.88 10.83
N THR A 187 6.92 1.23 10.79
CA THR A 187 7.65 1.56 9.54
C THR A 187 8.86 0.67 9.31
N GLY A 188 9.41 0.70 8.12
CA GLY A 188 10.60 -0.05 7.71
C GLY A 188 10.58 -0.39 6.23
N VAL A 189 11.71 -0.82 5.69
CA VAL A 189 11.85 -1.19 4.27
C VAL A 189 10.91 -2.32 3.85
N SER A 190 10.66 -2.45 2.55
CA SER A 190 9.87 -3.56 2.02
C SER A 190 10.49 -4.90 2.42
N GLY A 191 9.66 -5.88 2.80
CA GLY A 191 10.14 -7.19 3.26
C GLY A 191 10.72 -7.23 4.68
N SER A 192 10.73 -6.13 5.45
CA SER A 192 11.28 -6.09 6.81
C SER A 192 10.45 -6.84 7.88
N GLY A 193 9.28 -7.39 7.53
CA GLY A 193 8.43 -8.14 8.46
C GLY A 193 7.32 -7.33 9.12
N LYS A 194 7.02 -6.11 8.64
CA LYS A 194 5.96 -5.26 9.21
C LYS A 194 4.59 -5.96 9.25
N LEU A 195 4.16 -6.53 8.14
CA LEU A 195 2.88 -7.25 8.05
C LEU A 195 2.90 -8.52 8.89
N THR A 196 4.02 -9.24 8.92
CA THR A 196 4.19 -10.40 9.80
C THR A 196 4.00 -10.02 11.27
N LEU A 197 4.58 -8.91 11.70
CA LEU A 197 4.44 -8.44 13.08
C LEU A 197 3.01 -7.96 13.35
N ALA A 198 2.45 -7.12 12.49
CA ALA A 198 1.15 -6.48 12.71
C ALA A 198 -0.03 -7.44 12.51
N GLU A 199 -0.08 -8.13 11.38
CA GLU A 199 -1.23 -8.95 10.99
C GLU A 199 -1.06 -10.41 11.47
N ASP A 200 0.07 -11.05 11.11
CA ASP A 200 0.23 -12.47 11.41
C ASP A 200 0.41 -12.75 12.88
N ILE A 201 1.05 -11.88 13.64
CA ILE A 201 1.27 -12.10 15.07
C ILE A 201 0.34 -11.24 15.91
N LEU A 202 0.48 -9.93 15.90
CA LEU A 202 -0.21 -9.04 16.83
C LEU A 202 -1.74 -9.16 16.71
N TYR A 203 -2.28 -8.97 15.50
CA TYR A 203 -3.72 -9.05 15.27
C TYR A 203 -4.28 -10.44 15.65
N LYS A 204 -3.72 -11.51 15.07
CA LYS A 204 -4.23 -12.87 15.31
C LYS A 204 -4.06 -13.32 16.77
N ALA A 205 -2.95 -12.96 17.44
CA ALA A 205 -2.75 -13.26 18.85
C ALA A 205 -3.71 -12.49 19.75
N ALA A 206 -3.96 -11.22 19.46
CA ALA A 206 -4.92 -10.42 20.19
C ALA A 206 -6.36 -10.92 20.00
N LYS A 207 -6.79 -11.24 18.78
CA LYS A 207 -8.11 -11.83 18.49
C LYS A 207 -8.28 -13.15 19.24
N LYS A 208 -7.28 -14.04 19.22
CA LYS A 208 -7.32 -15.31 19.95
C LYS A 208 -7.46 -15.09 21.46
N SER A 209 -6.76 -14.15 22.04
CA SER A 209 -6.83 -13.85 23.48
C SER A 209 -8.16 -13.22 23.89
N LEU A 210 -8.87 -12.54 22.98
CA LEU A 210 -10.19 -11.95 23.20
C LEU A 210 -11.34 -12.95 22.89
N GLY A 211 -11.03 -14.22 22.62
CA GLY A 211 -12.04 -15.25 22.37
C GLY A 211 -12.52 -15.38 20.93
N ASN A 212 -12.00 -14.56 20.01
CA ASN A 212 -12.34 -14.58 18.59
C ASN A 212 -11.16 -15.11 17.77
N GLN A 213 -11.23 -16.38 17.33
CA GLN A 213 -10.12 -16.98 16.61
C GLN A 213 -10.21 -16.71 15.09
N GLU A 214 -9.30 -15.91 14.55
CA GLU A 214 -9.13 -15.68 13.13
C GLU A 214 -7.76 -16.22 12.65
N GLY A 215 -7.70 -17.53 12.45
CA GLY A 215 -6.49 -18.22 12.05
C GLY A 215 -5.49 -18.44 13.20
N ARG A 216 -4.37 -19.09 12.86
CA ARG A 216 -3.28 -19.35 13.83
C ARG A 216 -2.32 -18.17 13.87
N PRO A 217 -2.04 -17.59 15.04
CA PRO A 217 -1.00 -16.56 15.16
C PRO A 217 0.37 -17.10 14.75
N GLY A 218 1.20 -16.25 14.18
CA GLY A 218 2.61 -16.54 13.92
C GLY A 218 3.37 -16.81 15.23
N GLU A 219 4.56 -17.38 15.11
CA GLU A 219 5.37 -17.77 16.25
C GLU A 219 5.73 -16.57 17.14
N HIS A 220 5.38 -16.65 18.41
CA HIS A 220 5.68 -15.68 19.47
C HIS A 220 5.60 -16.35 20.83
N ALA A 221 6.28 -15.79 21.82
CA ALA A 221 6.31 -16.34 23.18
C ALA A 221 5.07 -15.95 23.99
N ALA A 222 4.69 -14.68 23.99
CA ALA A 222 3.55 -14.19 24.77
C ALA A 222 3.06 -12.82 24.27
N ILE A 223 1.75 -12.54 24.51
CA ILE A 223 1.17 -11.21 24.42
C ILE A 223 0.57 -10.81 25.76
N LYS A 224 0.84 -9.58 26.24
CA LYS A 224 0.39 -9.07 27.55
C LYS A 224 -0.23 -7.68 27.39
N GLY A 225 -1.09 -7.28 28.33
CA GLY A 225 -1.73 -5.96 28.33
C GLY A 225 -3.03 -5.86 27.57
N LEU A 226 -3.59 -7.00 27.11
CA LEU A 226 -4.88 -7.06 26.40
C LEU A 226 -6.10 -6.82 27.29
N ASN A 227 -5.94 -6.87 28.63
CA ASN A 227 -6.99 -6.51 29.59
C ASN A 227 -7.50 -5.06 29.45
N HIS A 228 -6.79 -4.23 28.73
CA HIS A 228 -7.17 -2.85 28.41
C HIS A 228 -7.75 -2.68 26.99
N VAL A 229 -7.90 -3.77 26.25
CA VAL A 229 -8.36 -3.79 24.87
C VAL A 229 -9.67 -4.56 24.81
N VAL A 230 -10.72 -3.95 24.28
CA VAL A 230 -12.06 -4.56 24.19
C VAL A 230 -12.19 -5.39 22.92
N ASP A 231 -11.69 -4.86 21.80
CA ASP A 231 -11.69 -5.56 20.51
C ASP A 231 -10.51 -5.11 19.64
N VAL A 232 -10.21 -5.90 18.60
CA VAL A 232 -9.15 -5.63 17.63
C VAL A 232 -9.73 -5.73 16.23
N VAL A 233 -9.57 -4.69 15.44
CA VAL A 233 -10.08 -4.60 14.07
C VAL A 233 -8.91 -4.49 13.11
N LEU A 234 -8.91 -5.31 12.08
CA LEU A 234 -7.98 -5.20 10.95
C LEU A 234 -8.68 -4.46 9.81
N VAL A 235 -8.06 -3.39 9.35
CA VAL A 235 -8.45 -2.69 8.12
C VAL A 235 -7.33 -2.93 7.12
N ASP A 236 -7.61 -3.70 6.09
CA ASP A 236 -6.66 -4.05 5.04
C ASP A 236 -6.96 -3.31 3.72
N GLN A 237 -6.11 -3.51 2.72
CA GLN A 237 -6.22 -2.90 1.39
C GLN A 237 -7.07 -3.74 0.41
N ARG A 238 -7.80 -4.76 0.89
CA ARG A 238 -8.62 -5.58 0.01
C ARG A 238 -9.80 -4.78 -0.53
N ALA A 239 -10.18 -5.08 -1.77
CA ALA A 239 -11.33 -4.44 -2.40
C ALA A 239 -12.60 -4.61 -1.56
N ILE A 240 -13.31 -3.52 -1.35
CA ILE A 240 -14.58 -3.50 -0.62
C ILE A 240 -15.65 -4.21 -1.47
N GLY A 241 -16.01 -5.42 -1.05
CA GLY A 241 -17.09 -6.19 -1.67
C GLY A 241 -16.70 -6.85 -3.00
N ARG A 242 -17.11 -8.10 -3.16
CA ARG A 242 -16.86 -8.91 -4.38
C ARG A 242 -18.07 -9.03 -5.28
N THR A 243 -19.18 -8.37 -4.95
CA THR A 243 -20.42 -8.45 -5.71
C THR A 243 -20.77 -7.12 -6.36
N PRO A 244 -21.45 -7.11 -7.53
CA PRO A 244 -21.90 -5.88 -8.18
C PRO A 244 -22.87 -5.04 -7.34
N ARG A 245 -23.44 -5.62 -6.28
CA ARG A 245 -24.36 -4.96 -5.35
C ARG A 245 -23.65 -4.29 -4.16
N ALA A 246 -22.35 -4.52 -4.01
CA ALA A 246 -21.56 -3.90 -2.94
C ALA A 246 -21.28 -2.43 -3.31
N ASN A 247 -21.74 -1.52 -2.47
CA ASN A 247 -21.49 -0.09 -2.57
C ASN A 247 -21.19 0.48 -1.18
N ALA A 248 -20.81 1.75 -1.11
CA ALA A 248 -20.45 2.40 0.14
C ALA A 248 -21.55 2.32 1.22
N LEU A 249 -22.82 2.44 0.83
CA LEU A 249 -23.96 2.37 1.77
C LEU A 249 -24.13 0.96 2.37
N THR A 250 -23.97 -0.08 1.56
CA THR A 250 -24.07 -1.47 2.05
C THR A 250 -22.88 -1.83 2.92
N TYR A 251 -21.68 -1.39 2.55
CA TYR A 251 -20.46 -1.64 3.31
C TYR A 251 -20.46 -0.96 4.68
N THR A 252 -20.90 0.31 4.74
CA THR A 252 -21.03 1.06 5.99
C THR A 252 -22.26 0.68 6.80
N LYS A 253 -23.09 -0.25 6.29
CA LYS A 253 -24.39 -0.64 6.88
C LYS A 253 -25.38 0.55 7.03
N ALA A 254 -25.11 1.65 6.35
CA ALA A 254 -25.99 2.82 6.38
C ALA A 254 -27.33 2.58 5.63
N LEU A 255 -27.35 1.60 4.72
CA LEU A 255 -28.57 1.26 3.98
C LEU A 255 -29.68 0.67 4.86
N GLU A 256 -29.35 -0.12 5.89
CA GLU A 256 -30.32 -0.74 6.78
C GLU A 256 -31.20 0.28 7.57
N PRO A 257 -30.63 1.27 8.29
CA PRO A 257 -31.43 2.30 8.95
C PRO A 257 -32.24 3.15 7.95
N ILE A 258 -31.71 3.42 6.74
CA ILE A 258 -32.45 4.14 5.70
C ILE A 258 -33.68 3.32 5.27
N ARG A 259 -33.52 2.03 5.02
CA ARG A 259 -34.63 1.13 4.66
C ARG A 259 -35.70 1.08 5.74
N ARG A 260 -35.30 1.02 7.01
CA ARG A 260 -36.26 1.06 8.15
C ARG A 260 -37.05 2.36 8.17
N LEU A 261 -36.36 3.50 8.05
CA LEU A 261 -37.03 4.81 7.99
C LEU A 261 -38.01 4.89 6.81
N LEU A 262 -37.65 4.39 5.63
CA LEU A 262 -38.55 4.40 4.47
C LEU A 262 -39.75 3.45 4.67
N ALA A 263 -39.55 2.26 5.25
CA ALA A 263 -40.60 1.29 5.52
C ALA A 263 -41.62 1.82 6.58
N ASP A 264 -41.18 2.71 7.45
CA ASP A 264 -42.05 3.33 8.47
C ASP A 264 -42.95 4.48 7.94
N THR A 265 -42.75 4.90 6.67
CA THR A 265 -43.57 5.93 6.05
C THR A 265 -45.04 5.46 5.85
N ALA A 266 -45.97 6.36 5.86
CA ALA A 266 -47.39 6.04 5.63
C ALA A 266 -47.64 5.40 4.27
N ALA A 267 -46.93 5.84 3.24
CA ALA A 267 -46.97 5.26 1.89
C ALA A 267 -46.47 3.82 1.84
N ALA A 268 -45.34 3.53 2.51
CA ALA A 268 -44.78 2.17 2.56
C ALA A 268 -45.71 1.22 3.32
N ARG A 269 -46.30 1.66 4.43
CA ARG A 269 -47.25 0.85 5.19
C ARG A 269 -48.53 0.57 4.39
N ALA A 270 -49.05 1.57 3.67
CA ALA A 270 -50.21 1.37 2.79
C ALA A 270 -49.93 0.43 1.62
N GLY A 271 -48.68 0.42 1.09
CA GLY A 271 -48.21 -0.48 0.04
C GLY A 271 -47.70 -1.83 0.54
N ASN A 272 -47.72 -2.08 1.85
CA ASN A 272 -47.14 -3.30 2.49
C ASN A 272 -45.68 -3.56 2.15
N PHE A 273 -44.88 -2.48 2.02
CA PHE A 273 -43.45 -2.55 1.78
C PHE A 273 -42.68 -2.66 3.10
N GLY A 274 -41.92 -3.75 3.28
CA GLY A 274 -41.03 -3.97 4.41
C GLY A 274 -39.63 -3.40 4.19
N PRO A 275 -38.73 -3.45 5.19
CA PRO A 275 -37.35 -2.98 5.06
C PRO A 275 -36.46 -3.88 4.19
N GLY A 276 -36.95 -5.01 3.68
CA GLY A 276 -36.27 -5.93 2.77
C GLY A 276 -35.46 -7.00 3.46
#